data_12ecef4b34fdac35c50efe8dd250e299
#
_entry.id   12ecef4b34fdac35c50efe8dd250e299
#
_cell.length_a   1.000
_cell.length_b   1.000
_cell.length_c   1.000
_cell.angle_alpha   90.00
_cell.angle_beta   90.00
_cell.angle_gamma   90.00
#
_symmetry.space_group_name_H-M   'P 1'
#
loop_
_entity.id
_entity.type
_entity.pdbx_description
1 polymer ?
#
loop_
_entity_poly.entity_id
_entity_poly.type
_entity_poly.pdbx_seq_one_letter_code
_entity_poly.pdbx_strand_id
1 'polypeptide(L)'
;TYSGIVLIAVNPFFDLNLYSPEIIQAYAGRRRGELEPHLFAVAEDAYRCMIRDRKNQTIVVSGESGAGKTMSAKYIMRYFATVEDPESMSSRRPGSHVMSDTERAILATNPVMEAFGNAKTTRNDNSSRFGKYLEIVFDERHEIAGARMRTYLLERSRLVYQPEVERNSVSYTHLRAHETR
;
A
#
# COMPACT_ATOMS: atom_id res chain seq x y z
N THR A 1 13.16 -11.07 -5.52
CA THR A 1 13.73 -12.33 -5.00
C THR A 1 13.37 -12.53 -3.54
N TYR A 2 13.43 -13.79 -3.04
CA TYR A 2 13.26 -14.09 -1.63
C TYR A 2 14.60 -14.24 -0.90
N SER A 3 14.61 -13.81 0.36
CA SER A 3 15.64 -14.14 1.33
C SER A 3 14.93 -14.67 2.59
N GLY A 4 14.79 -15.98 2.72
CA GLY A 4 13.94 -16.61 3.73
C GLY A 4 12.49 -16.15 3.61
N ILE A 5 11.94 -15.59 4.68
CA ILE A 5 10.56 -15.05 4.69
C ILE A 5 10.45 -13.66 4.05
N VAL A 6 11.57 -12.98 3.78
CA VAL A 6 11.59 -11.62 3.26
C VAL A 6 11.53 -11.63 1.73
N LEU A 7 10.67 -10.80 1.17
CA LEU A 7 10.69 -10.45 -0.26
C LEU A 7 11.53 -9.18 -0.44
N ILE A 8 12.58 -9.26 -1.23
CA ILE A 8 13.36 -8.11 -1.68
C ILE A 8 12.75 -7.63 -3.00
N ALA A 9 12.10 -6.48 -2.96
CA ALA A 9 11.51 -5.81 -4.12
C ALA A 9 12.33 -4.57 -4.48
N VAL A 10 12.57 -4.36 -5.76
CA VAL A 10 13.27 -3.18 -6.30
C VAL A 10 12.27 -2.36 -7.08
N ASN A 11 12.16 -1.06 -6.75
CA ASN A 11 11.32 -0.15 -7.50
C ASN A 11 11.97 0.15 -8.87
N PRO A 12 11.32 -0.19 -9.99
CA PRO A 12 11.87 0.03 -11.32
C PRO A 12 11.78 1.49 -11.77
N PHE A 13 11.07 2.36 -11.03
CA PHE A 13 10.71 3.73 -11.43
C PHE A 13 10.06 3.82 -12.82
N PHE A 14 9.45 2.74 -13.24
CA PHE A 14 8.75 2.58 -14.51
C PHE A 14 7.50 1.73 -14.29
N ASP A 15 6.43 2.01 -15.03
CA ASP A 15 5.22 1.20 -14.95
C ASP A 15 5.41 -0.12 -15.69
N LEU A 16 5.42 -1.19 -14.91
CA LEU A 16 5.48 -2.57 -15.40
C LEU A 16 4.12 -3.21 -15.15
N ASN A 17 3.61 -3.94 -16.13
CA ASN A 17 2.33 -4.65 -16.03
C ASN A 17 2.44 -5.90 -15.14
N LEU A 18 2.97 -5.72 -13.91
CA LEU A 18 3.18 -6.80 -12.93
C LEU A 18 2.05 -6.94 -11.92
N TYR A 19 1.10 -6.02 -11.90
CA TYR A 19 0.08 -5.92 -10.87
C TYR A 19 -1.35 -5.93 -11.45
N SER A 20 -1.52 -6.55 -12.61
CA SER A 20 -2.82 -6.65 -13.28
C SER A 20 -3.75 -7.65 -12.56
N PRO A 21 -5.07 -7.59 -12.81
CA PRO A 21 -6.03 -8.54 -12.26
C PRO A 21 -5.71 -10.00 -12.59
N GLU A 22 -5.20 -10.26 -13.80
CA GLU A 22 -4.82 -11.60 -14.25
C GLU A 22 -3.67 -12.16 -13.41
N ILE A 23 -2.72 -11.30 -13.00
CA ILE A 23 -1.62 -11.69 -12.12
C ILE A 23 -2.14 -11.94 -10.70
N ILE A 24 -3.10 -11.16 -10.20
CA ILE A 24 -3.75 -11.45 -8.91
C ILE A 24 -4.36 -12.86 -8.95
N GLN A 25 -5.11 -13.20 -10.00
CA GLN A 25 -5.71 -14.54 -10.15
C GLN A 25 -4.66 -15.65 -10.22
N ALA A 26 -3.55 -15.40 -10.89
CA ALA A 26 -2.48 -16.39 -11.00
C ALA A 26 -1.88 -16.75 -9.62
N TYR A 27 -1.81 -15.79 -8.69
CA TYR A 27 -1.27 -16.01 -7.35
C TYR A 27 -2.32 -16.47 -6.32
N ALA A 28 -3.61 -16.26 -6.57
CA ALA A 28 -4.69 -16.66 -5.69
C ALA A 28 -4.68 -18.20 -5.48
N GLY A 29 -4.70 -18.64 -4.22
CA GLY A 29 -4.66 -20.06 -3.84
C GLY A 29 -3.29 -20.74 -4.01
N ARG A 30 -2.27 -20.06 -4.51
CA ARG A 30 -0.93 -20.63 -4.71
C ARG A 30 -0.08 -20.54 -3.45
N ARG A 31 0.79 -21.53 -3.26
CA ARG A 31 1.78 -21.49 -2.18
C ARG A 31 2.96 -20.61 -2.58
N ARG A 32 3.55 -19.96 -1.60
CA ARG A 32 4.78 -19.23 -1.79
C ARG A 32 5.88 -20.16 -2.34
N GLY A 33 6.50 -19.75 -3.45
CA GLY A 33 7.54 -20.52 -4.15
C GLY A 33 7.04 -21.38 -5.32
N GLU A 34 5.72 -21.51 -5.53
CA GLU A 34 5.17 -22.17 -6.73
C GLU A 34 5.31 -21.28 -7.98
N LEU A 35 5.28 -19.97 -7.77
CA LEU A 35 5.48 -18.96 -8.81
C LEU A 35 6.65 -18.05 -8.44
N GLU A 36 7.01 -17.17 -9.37
CA GLU A 36 8.08 -16.18 -9.18
C GLU A 36 7.86 -15.31 -7.93
N PRO A 37 8.93 -14.83 -7.29
CA PRO A 37 8.82 -13.95 -6.14
C PRO A 37 8.01 -12.69 -6.44
N HIS A 38 6.90 -12.50 -5.73
CA HIS A 38 5.97 -11.40 -5.97
C HIS A 38 5.32 -10.91 -4.67
N LEU A 39 4.84 -9.65 -4.66
CA LEU A 39 4.07 -9.09 -3.54
C LEU A 39 2.79 -9.88 -3.27
N PHE A 40 2.12 -10.33 -4.32
CA PHE A 40 0.89 -11.11 -4.19
C PHE A 40 1.11 -12.48 -3.56
N ALA A 41 2.27 -13.11 -3.79
CA ALA A 41 2.62 -14.34 -3.09
C ALA A 41 2.80 -14.14 -1.58
N VAL A 42 3.31 -12.97 -1.16
CA VAL A 42 3.43 -12.62 0.27
C VAL A 42 2.05 -12.34 0.87
N ALA A 43 1.19 -11.64 0.14
CA ALA A 43 -0.17 -11.36 0.56
C ALA A 43 -0.99 -12.64 0.71
N GLU A 44 -0.94 -13.54 -0.29
CA GLU A 44 -1.61 -14.83 -0.26
C GLU A 44 -1.12 -15.71 0.89
N ASP A 45 0.18 -15.78 1.12
CA ASP A 45 0.75 -16.56 2.21
C ASP A 45 0.24 -16.05 3.57
N ALA A 46 0.22 -14.73 3.78
CA ALA A 46 -0.34 -14.13 4.99
C ALA A 46 -1.84 -14.43 5.14
N TYR A 47 -2.63 -14.30 4.08
CA TYR A 47 -4.06 -14.60 4.09
C TYR A 47 -4.34 -16.07 4.44
N ARG A 48 -3.65 -16.99 3.79
CA ARG A 48 -3.79 -18.42 4.07
C ARG A 48 -3.35 -18.80 5.49
N CYS A 49 -2.26 -18.20 5.98
CA CYS A 49 -1.82 -18.41 7.36
C CYS A 49 -2.85 -17.88 8.36
N MET A 50 -3.47 -16.74 8.08
CA MET A 50 -4.54 -16.18 8.91
C MET A 50 -5.72 -17.16 9.02
N ILE A 51 -6.19 -17.70 7.90
CA ILE A 51 -7.31 -18.64 7.86
C ILE A 51 -6.96 -19.94 8.55
N ARG A 52 -5.82 -20.55 8.19
CA ARG A 52 -5.40 -21.86 8.70
C ARG A 52 -5.14 -21.85 10.21
N ASP A 53 -4.40 -20.85 10.67
CA ASP A 53 -3.90 -20.80 12.04
C ASP A 53 -4.83 -19.98 12.96
N ARG A 54 -5.84 -19.31 12.40
CA ARG A 54 -6.77 -18.39 13.09
C ARG A 54 -6.03 -17.34 13.92
N LYS A 55 -4.96 -16.81 13.37
CA LYS A 55 -4.09 -15.81 14.00
C LYS A 55 -3.88 -14.62 13.08
N ASN A 56 -3.88 -13.44 13.67
CA ASN A 56 -3.53 -12.23 12.95
C ASN A 56 -2.15 -12.36 12.31
N GLN A 57 -2.03 -11.84 11.10
CA GLN A 57 -0.78 -11.78 10.34
C GLN A 57 -0.32 -10.34 10.20
N THR A 58 0.97 -10.13 10.04
CA THR A 58 1.54 -8.79 9.86
C THR A 58 2.49 -8.80 8.68
N ILE A 59 2.26 -7.89 7.74
CA ILE A 59 3.16 -7.64 6.62
C ILE A 59 3.89 -6.32 6.88
N VAL A 60 5.20 -6.38 7.06
CA VAL A 60 6.03 -5.20 7.27
C VAL A 60 6.68 -4.77 5.96
N VAL A 61 6.44 -3.53 5.55
CA VAL A 61 7.05 -2.93 4.35
C VAL A 61 8.10 -1.91 4.79
N SER A 62 9.36 -2.20 4.53
CA SER A 62 10.51 -1.37 4.89
C SER A 62 11.32 -0.98 3.66
N GLY A 63 12.04 0.13 3.72
CA GLY A 63 12.90 0.60 2.64
C GLY A 63 13.15 2.10 2.71
N GLU A 64 14.09 2.59 1.94
CA GLU A 64 14.43 4.00 1.85
C GLU A 64 13.29 4.85 1.25
N SER A 65 13.43 6.18 1.33
CA SER A 65 12.53 7.10 0.65
C SER A 65 12.59 6.87 -0.87
N GLY A 66 11.43 6.76 -1.52
CA GLY A 66 11.33 6.44 -2.95
C GLY A 66 11.39 4.95 -3.30
N ALA A 67 11.61 4.05 -2.34
CA ALA A 67 11.67 2.60 -2.60
C ALA A 67 10.32 1.95 -3.01
N GLY A 68 9.21 2.69 -3.01
CA GLY A 68 7.90 2.17 -3.42
C GLY A 68 7.07 1.56 -2.29
N LYS A 69 7.40 1.82 -1.00
CA LYS A 69 6.66 1.28 0.16
C LYS A 69 5.15 1.52 0.09
N THR A 70 4.74 2.74 -0.20
CA THR A 70 3.33 3.12 -0.30
C THR A 70 2.63 2.38 -1.45
N MET A 71 3.31 2.22 -2.58
CA MET A 71 2.78 1.47 -3.73
C MET A 71 2.66 -0.01 -3.42
N SER A 72 3.67 -0.60 -2.77
CA SER A 72 3.62 -2.00 -2.33
C SER A 72 2.43 -2.27 -1.39
N ALA A 73 2.21 -1.39 -0.42
CA ALA A 73 1.05 -1.49 0.46
C ALA A 73 -0.29 -1.38 -0.29
N LYS A 74 -0.39 -0.47 -1.28
CA LYS A 74 -1.58 -0.35 -2.15
C LYS A 74 -1.85 -1.64 -2.94
N TYR A 75 -0.82 -2.27 -3.51
CA TYR A 75 -0.96 -3.52 -4.25
C TYR A 75 -1.36 -4.70 -3.37
N ILE A 76 -0.83 -4.78 -2.14
CA ILE A 76 -1.24 -5.79 -1.16
C ILE A 76 -2.73 -5.62 -0.78
N MET A 77 -3.17 -4.40 -0.52
CA MET A 77 -4.59 -4.11 -0.23
C MET A 77 -5.49 -4.49 -1.40
N ARG A 78 -5.08 -4.12 -2.63
CA ARG A 78 -5.80 -4.49 -3.85
C ARG A 78 -5.90 -5.99 -4.01
N TYR A 79 -4.84 -6.73 -3.68
CA TYR A 79 -4.85 -8.19 -3.69
C TYR A 79 -5.95 -8.74 -2.79
N PHE A 80 -6.01 -8.32 -1.54
CA PHE A 80 -7.04 -8.78 -0.60
C PHE A 80 -8.45 -8.44 -1.08
N ALA A 81 -8.68 -7.20 -1.49
CA ALA A 81 -9.99 -6.77 -1.99
C ALA A 81 -10.45 -7.50 -3.27
N THR A 82 -9.52 -8.05 -4.05
CA THR A 82 -9.82 -8.76 -5.29
C THR A 82 -10.04 -10.24 -5.05
N VAL A 83 -9.31 -10.85 -4.13
CA VAL A 83 -9.40 -12.29 -3.83
C VAL A 83 -10.71 -12.65 -3.09
N GLU A 84 -11.29 -11.68 -2.39
CA GLU A 84 -12.55 -11.85 -1.66
C GLU A 84 -13.78 -12.12 -2.52
N ASP A 85 -13.81 -11.59 -3.75
CA ASP A 85 -14.99 -11.67 -4.61
C ASP A 85 -14.68 -12.40 -5.92
N PRO A 86 -14.56 -13.73 -5.90
CA PRO A 86 -14.32 -14.53 -7.10
C PRO A 86 -15.48 -14.43 -8.11
N GLU A 87 -16.73 -14.19 -7.66
CA GLU A 87 -17.89 -14.08 -8.54
C GLU A 87 -17.93 -12.74 -9.27
N SER A 88 -17.47 -11.66 -8.63
CA SER A 88 -17.32 -10.37 -9.31
C SER A 88 -16.27 -10.43 -10.42
N MET A 89 -15.37 -11.38 -10.36
CA MET A 89 -14.34 -11.58 -11.38
C MET A 89 -14.84 -12.35 -12.60
N SER A 90 -15.75 -13.33 -12.42
CA SER A 90 -16.30 -14.13 -13.54
C SER A 90 -17.26 -13.34 -14.43
N SER A 91 -17.88 -12.28 -13.90
CA SER A 91 -18.83 -11.42 -14.61
C SER A 91 -18.19 -10.17 -15.24
N ARG A 92 -16.89 -9.92 -15.01
CA ARG A 92 -16.19 -8.72 -15.50
C ARG A 92 -15.61 -8.93 -16.89
N ARG A 93 -15.86 -7.96 -17.78
CA ARG A 93 -15.19 -7.91 -19.09
C ARG A 93 -13.68 -7.74 -18.90
N PRO A 94 -12.82 -8.42 -19.70
CA PRO A 94 -11.39 -8.19 -19.68
C PRO A 94 -11.07 -6.68 -19.82
N GLY A 95 -10.32 -6.13 -18.86
CA GLY A 95 -9.92 -4.72 -18.86
C GLY A 95 -10.81 -3.77 -18.04
N SER A 96 -11.94 -4.22 -17.48
CA SER A 96 -12.78 -3.38 -16.60
C SER A 96 -12.36 -3.55 -15.14
N HIS A 97 -11.48 -2.68 -14.66
CA HIS A 97 -11.08 -2.64 -13.25
C HIS A 97 -12.07 -1.79 -12.45
N VAL A 98 -13.12 -2.40 -11.92
CA VAL A 98 -13.98 -1.74 -10.94
C VAL A 98 -13.43 -2.04 -9.55
N MET A 99 -12.89 -1.02 -8.88
CA MET A 99 -12.43 -1.11 -7.49
C MET A 99 -13.61 -1.43 -6.58
N SER A 100 -13.42 -2.31 -5.59
CA SER A 100 -14.42 -2.52 -4.54
C SER A 100 -14.64 -1.22 -3.76
N ASP A 101 -15.81 -1.06 -3.15
CA ASP A 101 -16.10 0.13 -2.33
C ASP A 101 -15.15 0.23 -1.14
N THR A 102 -14.76 -0.88 -0.56
CA THR A 102 -13.75 -0.96 0.51
C THR A 102 -12.38 -0.51 0.03
N GLU A 103 -11.91 -1.00 -1.12
CA GLU A 103 -10.65 -0.56 -1.73
C GLU A 103 -10.67 0.94 -2.00
N ARG A 104 -11.77 1.45 -2.58
CA ARG A 104 -11.96 2.88 -2.86
C ARG A 104 -11.92 3.71 -1.59
N ALA A 105 -12.62 3.29 -0.53
CA ALA A 105 -12.65 3.99 0.74
C ALA A 105 -11.26 4.07 1.39
N ILE A 106 -10.51 2.97 1.40
CA ILE A 106 -9.14 2.94 1.93
C ILE A 106 -8.22 3.85 1.12
N LEU A 107 -8.30 3.81 -0.20
CA LEU A 107 -7.45 4.63 -1.08
C LEU A 107 -7.81 6.12 -1.01
N ALA A 108 -9.08 6.47 -0.78
CA ALA A 108 -9.54 7.85 -0.63
C ALA A 108 -8.92 8.57 0.58
N THR A 109 -8.43 7.86 1.58
CA THR A 109 -7.72 8.46 2.73
C THR A 109 -6.30 8.93 2.38
N ASN A 110 -5.68 8.37 1.34
CA ASN A 110 -4.28 8.66 1.02
C ASN A 110 -4.02 10.13 0.68
N PRO A 111 -4.83 10.85 -0.16
CA PRO A 111 -4.59 12.25 -0.46
C PRO A 111 -4.56 13.14 0.78
N VAL A 112 -5.45 12.91 1.74
CA VAL A 112 -5.48 13.65 3.02
C VAL A 112 -4.20 13.40 3.81
N MET A 113 -3.81 12.13 3.92
CA MET A 113 -2.59 11.74 4.62
C MET A 113 -1.33 12.32 3.96
N GLU A 114 -1.28 12.31 2.64
CA GLU A 114 -0.18 12.87 1.86
C GLU A 114 -0.10 14.40 2.01
N ALA A 115 -1.23 15.09 2.02
CA ALA A 115 -1.27 16.54 2.18
C ALA A 115 -0.63 17.01 3.51
N PHE A 116 -0.85 16.30 4.60
CA PHE A 116 -0.32 16.64 5.91
C PHE A 116 1.00 15.95 6.26
N GLY A 117 1.25 14.79 5.71
CA GLY A 117 2.34 13.91 6.12
C GLY A 117 3.48 13.77 5.10
N ASN A 118 3.31 14.21 3.86
CA ASN A 118 4.35 14.12 2.84
C ASN A 118 5.05 15.47 2.63
N ALA A 119 6.31 15.39 2.24
CA ALA A 119 7.12 16.55 1.90
C ALA A 119 8.14 16.19 0.81
N LYS A 120 8.59 17.19 0.05
CA LYS A 120 9.73 17.06 -0.84
C LYS A 120 11.02 16.91 -0.03
N THR A 121 11.79 15.88 -0.35
CA THR A 121 13.15 15.66 0.15
C THR A 121 14.14 15.58 -1.00
N THR A 122 15.43 15.60 -0.70
CA THR A 122 16.50 15.46 -1.71
C THR A 122 16.41 14.16 -2.51
N ARG A 123 15.82 13.11 -1.95
CA ARG A 123 15.72 11.77 -2.57
C ARG A 123 14.36 11.49 -3.24
N ASN A 124 13.32 12.22 -2.85
CA ASN A 124 11.97 11.96 -3.35
C ASN A 124 11.09 13.20 -3.18
N ASP A 125 10.50 13.65 -4.27
CA ASP A 125 9.63 14.84 -4.28
C ASP A 125 8.30 14.63 -3.52
N ASN A 126 7.91 13.40 -3.24
CA ASN A 126 6.72 13.04 -2.48
C ASN A 126 7.03 11.99 -1.39
N SER A 127 7.88 12.36 -0.44
CA SER A 127 8.33 11.49 0.65
C SER A 127 7.34 11.50 1.80
N SER A 128 6.83 10.34 2.21
CA SER A 128 6.04 10.19 3.43
C SER A 128 6.92 10.36 4.66
N ARG A 129 6.60 11.38 5.48
CA ARG A 129 7.34 11.75 6.71
C ARG A 129 6.66 11.23 7.97
N PHE A 130 5.97 10.09 7.88
CA PHE A 130 5.28 9.41 8.97
C PHE A 130 5.26 7.91 8.73
N GLY A 131 5.09 7.15 9.79
CA GLY A 131 4.77 5.73 9.73
C GLY A 131 3.27 5.52 9.56
N LYS A 132 2.89 4.53 8.78
CA LYS A 132 1.50 4.13 8.56
C LYS A 132 1.30 2.69 9.04
N TYR A 133 0.27 2.49 9.85
CA TYR A 133 -0.24 1.18 10.23
C TYR A 133 -1.66 1.04 9.68
N LEU A 134 -1.89 0.00 8.88
CA LEU A 134 -3.18 -0.35 8.34
C LEU A 134 -3.59 -1.70 8.91
N GLU A 135 -4.74 -1.74 9.55
CA GLU A 135 -5.37 -2.94 10.07
C GLU A 135 -6.57 -3.27 9.17
N ILE A 136 -6.54 -4.43 8.55
CA ILE A 136 -7.64 -4.96 7.73
C ILE A 136 -8.36 -5.99 8.60
N VAL A 137 -9.66 -5.81 8.78
CA VAL A 137 -10.50 -6.70 9.60
C VAL A 137 -11.29 -7.60 8.66
N PHE A 138 -11.14 -8.90 8.85
CA PHE A 138 -11.89 -9.93 8.13
C PHE A 138 -13.01 -10.46 9.02
N ASP A 139 -14.14 -10.81 8.42
CA ASP A 139 -15.28 -11.45 9.09
C ASP A 139 -15.11 -12.98 9.16
N GLU A 140 -16.16 -13.68 9.64
CA GLU A 140 -16.19 -15.13 9.75
C GLU A 140 -16.17 -15.85 8.38
N ARG A 141 -16.55 -15.15 7.32
CA ARG A 141 -16.48 -15.64 5.93
C ARG A 141 -15.13 -15.35 5.28
N HIS A 142 -14.21 -14.72 6.03
CA HIS A 142 -12.91 -14.26 5.59
C HIS A 142 -12.97 -13.13 4.55
N GLU A 143 -14.09 -12.39 4.53
CA GLU A 143 -14.28 -11.19 3.73
C GLU A 143 -13.87 -9.95 4.53
N ILE A 144 -13.47 -8.86 3.84
CA ILE A 144 -13.06 -7.62 4.53
C ILE A 144 -14.29 -6.92 5.13
N ALA A 145 -14.42 -6.99 6.43
CA ALA A 145 -15.45 -6.29 7.18
C ALA A 145 -15.14 -4.79 7.36
N GLY A 146 -13.87 -4.41 7.24
CA GLY A 146 -13.45 -3.03 7.36
C GLY A 146 -11.95 -2.83 7.47
N ALA A 147 -11.54 -1.57 7.59
CA ALA A 147 -10.14 -1.23 7.78
C ALA A 147 -9.99 -0.06 8.77
N ARG A 148 -8.88 -0.08 9.53
CA ARG A 148 -8.48 0.99 10.43
C ARG A 148 -7.09 1.47 10.06
N MET A 149 -6.90 2.79 10.06
CA MET A 149 -5.60 3.37 9.76
C MET A 149 -5.13 4.21 10.94
N ARG A 150 -3.84 4.05 11.28
CA ARG A 150 -3.16 4.87 12.28
C ARG A 150 -1.87 5.40 11.70
N THR A 151 -1.50 6.61 12.11
CA THR A 151 -0.23 7.25 11.76
C THR A 151 0.65 7.35 12.97
N TYR A 152 1.94 7.23 12.75
CA TYR A 152 2.96 7.29 13.80
C TYR A 152 4.13 8.15 13.35
N LEU A 153 4.78 8.78 14.33
CA LEU A 153 6.08 9.43 14.16
C LEU A 153 6.08 10.48 13.04
N LEU A 154 5.05 11.31 12.96
CA LEU A 154 5.07 12.45 12.05
C LEU A 154 6.28 13.35 12.37
N GLU A 155 7.08 13.66 11.35
CA GLU A 155 8.25 14.53 11.45
C GLU A 155 7.84 15.99 11.72
N ARG A 156 7.50 16.31 12.99
CA ARG A 156 7.06 17.64 13.40
C ARG A 156 8.17 18.69 13.33
N SER A 157 9.43 18.26 13.46
CA SER A 157 10.60 19.14 13.33
C SER A 157 10.66 19.86 12.00
N ARG A 158 10.12 19.26 10.93
CA ARG A 158 10.06 19.86 9.59
C ARG A 158 9.20 21.13 9.52
N LEU A 159 8.26 21.32 10.43
CA LEU A 159 7.47 22.55 10.53
C LEU A 159 8.32 23.77 10.93
N VAL A 160 9.36 23.52 11.72
CA VAL A 160 10.23 24.56 12.28
C VAL A 160 11.45 24.77 11.40
N TYR A 161 12.05 23.68 10.91
CA TYR A 161 13.27 23.73 10.11
C TYR A 161 13.28 22.64 9.05
N GLN A 162 13.71 22.99 7.87
CA GLN A 162 14.05 22.08 6.77
C GLN A 162 15.25 22.65 5.99
N PRO A 163 16.10 21.79 5.36
CA PRO A 163 17.16 22.23 4.45
C PRO A 163 16.59 23.05 3.28
N GLU A 164 17.36 23.95 2.73
CA GLU A 164 16.93 24.84 1.61
C GLU A 164 16.45 24.08 0.36
N VAL A 165 17.04 22.91 0.10
CA VAL A 165 16.69 22.05 -1.05
C VAL A 165 15.44 21.20 -0.80
N GLU A 166 14.96 21.16 0.42
CA GLU A 166 13.76 20.41 0.84
C GLU A 166 12.59 21.39 1.08
N ARG A 167 11.39 20.83 1.30
CA ARG A 167 10.19 21.63 1.57
C ARG A 167 9.51 21.17 2.85
N ASN A 168 8.69 22.06 3.39
CA ASN A 168 7.72 21.72 4.43
C ASN A 168 6.63 20.77 3.87
N SER A 169 5.78 20.24 4.74
CA SER A 169 4.64 19.41 4.30
C SER A 169 3.79 20.14 3.25
N VAL A 170 3.18 19.37 2.36
CA VAL A 170 2.48 19.90 1.17
C VAL A 170 1.46 20.97 1.54
N SER A 171 0.59 20.72 2.54
CA SER A 171 -0.42 21.70 2.98
C SER A 171 0.19 23.00 3.52
N TYR A 172 1.25 22.92 4.31
CA TYR A 172 1.91 24.12 4.85
C TYR A 172 2.61 24.94 3.77
N THR A 173 3.18 24.28 2.76
CA THR A 173 3.78 24.95 1.63
C THR A 173 2.75 25.75 0.83
N HIS A 174 1.56 25.18 0.62
CA HIS A 174 0.48 25.85 -0.11
C HIS A 174 -0.17 26.97 0.69
N LEU A 175 -0.43 26.79 1.99
CA LEU A 175 -0.99 27.84 2.85
C LEU A 175 -0.09 29.06 2.89
N ARG A 176 1.22 28.89 3.10
CA ARG A 176 2.18 29.99 3.14
C ARG A 176 2.28 30.77 1.80
N ALA A 177 2.08 30.10 0.67
CA ALA A 177 2.07 30.76 -0.62
C ALA A 177 0.86 31.70 -0.84
N HIS A 178 -0.24 31.49 -0.08
CA HIS A 178 -1.42 32.36 -0.13
C HIS A 178 -1.32 33.56 0.80
N GLU A 179 -0.53 33.50 1.87
CA GLU A 179 -0.33 34.60 2.81
C GLU A 179 0.63 35.70 2.28
N THR A 180 1.40 35.38 1.26
CA THR A 180 2.43 36.30 0.69
C THR A 180 1.99 37.01 -0.60
N ARG A 181 0.69 37.06 -0.89
CA ARG A 181 0.12 37.85 -2.04
C ARG A 181 -0.71 39.01 -1.55
#